data_f82599a75837edb36988f9d5554b31b2
#
_entry.id   f82599a75837edb36988f9d5554b31b2
#
_cell.length_a   1.000
_cell.length_b   1.000
_cell.length_c   1.000
_cell.angle_alpha   90.00
_cell.angle_beta   90.00
_cell.angle_gamma   90.00
#
_symmetry.space_group_name_H-M   'P 1'
#
loop_
_entity.id
_entity.type
_entity.pdbx_description
1 polymer ?
#
loop_
_entity_poly.entity_id
_entity_poly.type
_entity_poly.pdbx_seq_one_letter_code
_entity_poly.pdbx_strand_id
1 'polypeptide(L)'
;MTDMQDSQHDERRATWLELFFDLIVVAGTAQLAHLLHGEPDLADLGLFTVLFFAFWTIWMCFTTYGDVAGARMRTGTMLIGMLGMTVMAAAVAGVPEGRHLQSFAIWYVVLRFVVSNIWRGRGQVLIDWPVAQFSMGTAPWLVSIWVDGPARYWLWAAGLAIDLWTTLSFSADRFQENFEARTVRTKRQAERHRERRGGPRRPLDITVAYTDSAHLGERLGLFTIIVLGEGVAQLVSIGSGEEWDRTLHVLGFGGFLLLVSVWALSLVHGYGGVPNLRAAALPPRIVLFLHCVTNGALVALAAGLGAALEHRHGELPESVRWLLCASFAAYVVIGLAGAVAAQLAAGGGLRRGALLTHSLPPLAVALLTGLLGSRLPAAAVVWLLVAAALWGLRGYLGRLARPERRSHHTPT
;
A
#
# COMPACT_ATOMS: atom_id res chain seq x y z
N MET A 1 42.92 -16.06 21.26
CA MET A 1 41.86 -16.80 20.53
C MET A 1 40.56 -16.20 21.04
N THR A 2 40.11 -15.18 20.37
CA THR A 2 38.88 -14.43 20.66
C THR A 2 37.89 -14.83 19.58
N ASP A 3 36.90 -15.62 19.96
CA ASP A 3 35.76 -15.96 19.12
C ASP A 3 35.00 -14.67 18.78
N MET A 4 35.18 -14.21 17.55
CA MET A 4 34.26 -13.30 16.90
C MET A 4 33.01 -14.12 16.55
N GLN A 5 32.03 -14.12 17.44
CA GLN A 5 30.68 -14.53 17.08
C GLN A 5 30.16 -13.53 16.05
N ASP A 6 30.26 -13.92 14.79
CA ASP A 6 29.53 -13.37 13.68
C ASP A 6 28.03 -13.60 13.98
N SER A 7 27.39 -12.59 14.55
CA SER A 7 25.95 -12.53 14.62
C SER A 7 25.43 -12.28 13.20
N GLN A 8 25.37 -13.33 12.39
CA GLN A 8 24.50 -13.38 11.22
C GLN A 8 23.07 -13.13 11.75
N HIS A 9 22.59 -11.90 11.60
CA HIS A 9 21.16 -11.67 11.59
C HIS A 9 20.61 -12.48 10.42
N ASP A 10 20.10 -13.67 10.74
CA ASP A 10 19.37 -14.52 9.81
C ASP A 10 18.18 -13.68 9.33
N GLU A 11 18.26 -13.16 8.09
CA GLU A 11 17.19 -12.35 7.51
C GLU A 11 15.95 -13.24 7.44
N ARG A 12 14.98 -12.93 8.30
CA ARG A 12 13.74 -13.70 8.37
C ARG A 12 13.00 -13.58 7.06
N ARG A 13 12.88 -14.68 6.34
CA ARG A 13 12.11 -14.80 5.10
C ARG A 13 10.63 -14.99 5.38
N ALA A 14 9.78 -14.57 4.42
CA ALA A 14 8.34 -14.81 4.49
C ALA A 14 8.03 -16.31 4.62
N THR A 15 7.16 -16.67 5.54
CA THR A 15 6.72 -18.06 5.76
C THR A 15 5.72 -18.49 4.69
N TRP A 16 5.57 -19.81 4.47
CA TRP A 16 4.57 -20.35 3.54
C TRP A 16 3.14 -19.90 3.86
N LEU A 17 2.83 -19.69 5.14
CA LEU A 17 1.52 -19.22 5.58
C LEU A 17 1.29 -17.74 5.20
N GLU A 18 2.34 -16.93 5.32
CA GLU A 18 2.30 -15.52 4.91
C GLU A 18 2.18 -15.40 3.38
N LEU A 19 2.90 -16.23 2.62
CA LEU A 19 2.78 -16.28 1.16
C LEU A 19 1.37 -16.74 0.71
N PHE A 20 0.79 -17.71 1.42
CA PHE A 20 -0.58 -18.13 1.15
C PHE A 20 -1.60 -17.02 1.48
N PHE A 21 -1.36 -16.24 2.54
CA PHE A 21 -2.15 -15.06 2.85
C PHE A 21 -2.09 -14.02 1.71
N ASP A 22 -0.90 -13.79 1.15
CA ASP A 22 -0.73 -12.86 0.02
C ASP A 22 -1.42 -13.35 -1.26
N LEU A 23 -1.61 -14.66 -1.45
CA LEU A 23 -2.37 -15.20 -2.58
C LEU A 23 -3.84 -14.74 -2.56
N ILE A 24 -4.43 -14.53 -1.38
CA ILE A 24 -5.79 -13.99 -1.26
C ILE A 24 -5.85 -12.54 -1.73
N VAL A 25 -4.74 -11.82 -1.57
CA VAL A 25 -4.63 -10.44 -2.08
C VAL A 25 -4.72 -10.42 -3.60
N VAL A 26 -4.16 -11.43 -4.30
CA VAL A 26 -4.28 -11.56 -5.76
C VAL A 26 -5.76 -11.56 -6.17
N ALA A 27 -6.56 -12.44 -5.55
CA ALA A 27 -7.99 -12.52 -5.84
C ALA A 27 -8.73 -11.22 -5.50
N GLY A 28 -8.37 -10.58 -4.39
CA GLY A 28 -8.99 -9.31 -3.97
C GLY A 28 -8.65 -8.15 -4.92
N THR A 29 -7.40 -8.03 -5.35
CA THR A 29 -6.99 -6.98 -6.29
C THR A 29 -7.61 -7.16 -7.66
N ALA A 30 -7.78 -8.40 -8.14
CA ALA A 30 -8.51 -8.70 -9.37
C ALA A 30 -9.96 -8.22 -9.30
N GLN A 31 -10.68 -8.54 -8.21
CA GLN A 31 -12.05 -8.08 -8.03
C GLN A 31 -12.15 -6.55 -7.93
N LEU A 32 -11.18 -5.90 -7.29
CA LEU A 32 -11.12 -4.45 -7.20
C LEU A 32 -10.83 -3.80 -8.56
N ALA A 33 -9.93 -4.38 -9.36
CA ALA A 33 -9.68 -3.91 -10.73
C ALA A 33 -10.93 -4.01 -11.61
N HIS A 34 -11.71 -5.09 -11.44
CA HIS A 34 -12.98 -5.29 -12.15
C HIS A 34 -14.02 -4.19 -11.90
N LEU A 35 -14.01 -3.50 -10.75
CA LEU A 35 -14.90 -2.37 -10.50
C LEU A 35 -14.69 -1.19 -11.46
N LEU A 36 -13.52 -1.13 -12.05
CA LEU A 36 -13.13 -0.06 -12.99
C LEU A 36 -13.18 -0.52 -14.46
N HIS A 37 -13.84 -1.67 -14.75
CA HIS A 37 -14.04 -2.15 -16.10
C HIS A 37 -15.12 -1.35 -16.84
N GLY A 38 -15.02 -1.32 -18.16
CA GLY A 38 -15.91 -0.55 -19.01
C GLY A 38 -15.59 0.94 -19.00
N GLU A 39 -16.58 1.77 -18.76
CA GLU A 39 -16.45 3.23 -18.72
C GLU A 39 -16.71 3.77 -17.30
N PRO A 40 -15.77 3.61 -16.36
CA PRO A 40 -15.99 3.98 -14.98
C PRO A 40 -16.19 5.50 -14.81
N ASP A 41 -17.11 5.87 -13.94
CA ASP A 41 -17.36 7.25 -13.54
C ASP A 41 -16.63 7.62 -12.23
N LEU A 42 -16.85 8.84 -11.74
CA LEU A 42 -16.24 9.30 -10.48
C LEU A 42 -16.79 8.57 -9.24
N ALA A 43 -18.02 8.04 -9.30
CA ALA A 43 -18.58 7.28 -8.19
C ALA A 43 -17.95 5.89 -8.13
N ASP A 44 -17.70 5.25 -9.27
CA ASP A 44 -16.97 3.99 -9.38
C ASP A 44 -15.55 4.12 -8.85
N LEU A 45 -14.85 5.21 -9.23
CA LEU A 45 -13.51 5.49 -8.73
C LEU A 45 -13.51 5.77 -7.22
N GLY A 46 -14.52 6.46 -6.71
CA GLY A 46 -14.72 6.70 -5.27
C GLY A 46 -14.96 5.39 -4.52
N LEU A 47 -15.83 4.54 -5.06
CA LEU A 47 -16.14 3.21 -4.50
C LEU A 47 -14.89 2.31 -4.50
N PHE A 48 -14.20 2.23 -5.64
CA PHE A 48 -12.93 1.52 -5.76
C PHE A 48 -11.94 1.97 -4.68
N THR A 49 -11.78 3.29 -4.52
CA THR A 49 -10.86 3.86 -3.53
C THR A 49 -11.21 3.40 -2.12
N VAL A 50 -12.47 3.49 -1.72
CA VAL A 50 -12.92 3.08 -0.37
C VAL A 50 -12.69 1.58 -0.15
N LEU A 51 -13.08 0.73 -1.11
CA LEU A 51 -12.94 -0.72 -0.99
C LEU A 51 -11.47 -1.16 -1.02
N PHE A 52 -10.64 -0.54 -1.88
CA PHE A 52 -9.21 -0.80 -1.93
C PHE A 52 -8.52 -0.45 -0.60
N PHE A 53 -8.78 0.74 -0.05
CA PHE A 53 -8.21 1.15 1.24
C PHE A 53 -8.66 0.24 2.38
N ALA A 54 -9.93 -0.17 2.41
CA ALA A 54 -10.45 -1.11 3.41
C ALA A 54 -9.74 -2.47 3.31
N PHE A 55 -9.64 -3.02 2.11
CA PHE A 55 -9.00 -4.30 1.84
C PHE A 55 -7.50 -4.27 2.21
N TRP A 56 -6.79 -3.24 1.74
CA TRP A 56 -5.38 -3.02 2.05
C TRP A 56 -5.15 -2.83 3.55
N THR A 57 -6.03 -2.11 4.26
CA THR A 57 -5.93 -1.89 5.70
C THR A 57 -6.00 -3.22 6.46
N ILE A 58 -6.91 -4.11 6.12
CA ILE A 58 -7.01 -5.45 6.72
C ILE A 58 -5.74 -6.25 6.45
N TRP A 59 -5.29 -6.29 5.18
CA TRP A 59 -4.06 -6.96 4.82
C TRP A 59 -2.88 -6.46 5.65
N MET A 60 -2.73 -5.14 5.77
CA MET A 60 -1.64 -4.52 6.53
C MET A 60 -1.71 -4.85 8.03
N CYS A 61 -2.91 -4.90 8.60
CA CYS A 61 -3.09 -5.29 10.00
C CYS A 61 -2.64 -6.73 10.28
N PHE A 62 -2.94 -7.68 9.40
CA PHE A 62 -2.50 -9.07 9.54
C PHE A 62 -1.02 -9.24 9.19
N THR A 63 -0.50 -8.50 8.23
CA THR A 63 0.92 -8.48 7.87
C THR A 63 1.77 -7.99 9.05
N THR A 64 1.41 -6.88 9.68
CA THR A 64 2.11 -6.38 10.88
C THR A 64 1.96 -7.34 12.06
N TYR A 65 0.82 -8.03 12.20
CA TYR A 65 0.66 -9.08 13.19
C TYR A 65 1.64 -10.24 12.93
N GLY A 66 1.74 -10.73 11.70
CA GLY A 66 2.69 -11.79 11.31
C GLY A 66 4.13 -11.37 11.57
N ASP A 67 4.48 -10.16 11.19
CA ASP A 67 5.81 -9.59 11.34
C ASP A 67 6.27 -9.55 12.82
N VAL A 68 5.47 -8.94 13.70
CA VAL A 68 5.79 -8.82 15.14
C VAL A 68 5.65 -10.15 15.89
N ALA A 69 4.70 -11.00 15.49
CA ALA A 69 4.48 -12.29 16.16
C ALA A 69 5.59 -13.29 15.89
N GLY A 70 6.18 -13.25 14.72
CA GLY A 70 7.24 -14.18 14.32
C GLY A 70 6.83 -15.64 14.49
N ALA A 71 7.72 -16.42 15.06
CA ALA A 71 7.46 -17.84 15.37
C ALA A 71 6.27 -18.08 16.35
N ARG A 72 5.79 -17.03 17.03
CA ARG A 72 4.63 -17.08 17.93
C ARG A 72 3.32 -16.74 17.21
N MET A 73 3.33 -16.59 15.90
CA MET A 73 2.14 -16.36 15.09
C MET A 73 1.17 -17.56 15.20
N ARG A 74 -0.09 -17.26 15.53
CA ARG A 74 -1.13 -18.30 15.62
C ARG A 74 -1.70 -18.58 14.25
N THR A 75 -1.49 -19.79 13.74
CA THR A 75 -2.04 -20.22 12.44
C THR A 75 -3.55 -20.00 12.34
N GLY A 76 -4.32 -20.34 13.39
CA GLY A 76 -5.77 -20.14 13.40
C GLY A 76 -6.17 -18.66 13.22
N THR A 77 -5.40 -17.73 13.76
CA THR A 77 -5.64 -16.28 13.56
C THR A 77 -5.44 -15.86 12.10
N MET A 78 -4.35 -16.34 11.48
CA MET A 78 -4.10 -16.07 10.06
C MET A 78 -5.18 -16.70 9.16
N LEU A 79 -5.63 -17.92 9.47
CA LEU A 79 -6.73 -18.57 8.73
C LEU A 79 -8.04 -17.80 8.83
N ILE A 80 -8.37 -17.21 9.99
CA ILE A 80 -9.53 -16.31 10.13
C ILE A 80 -9.34 -15.07 9.25
N GLY A 81 -8.15 -14.49 9.24
CA GLY A 81 -7.81 -13.37 8.35
C GLY A 81 -8.01 -13.72 6.88
N MET A 82 -7.49 -14.87 6.46
CA MET A 82 -7.63 -15.42 5.11
C MET A 82 -9.10 -15.61 4.72
N LEU A 83 -9.87 -16.29 5.57
CA LEU A 83 -11.30 -16.53 5.32
C LEU A 83 -12.07 -15.21 5.16
N GLY A 84 -11.87 -14.27 6.10
CA GLY A 84 -12.56 -13.00 6.06
C GLY A 84 -12.19 -12.16 4.84
N MET A 85 -10.92 -12.10 4.48
CA MET A 85 -10.48 -11.40 3.27
C MET A 85 -11.00 -12.07 1.99
N THR A 86 -11.09 -13.40 1.96
CA THR A 86 -11.70 -14.13 0.83
C THR A 86 -13.18 -13.76 0.67
N VAL A 87 -13.93 -13.69 1.79
CA VAL A 87 -15.34 -13.26 1.73
C VAL A 87 -15.46 -11.79 1.33
N MET A 88 -14.58 -10.91 1.83
CA MET A 88 -14.53 -9.51 1.39
C MET A 88 -14.26 -9.40 -0.11
N ALA A 89 -13.27 -10.14 -0.64
CA ALA A 89 -12.95 -10.17 -2.06
C ALA A 89 -14.15 -10.64 -2.90
N ALA A 90 -14.81 -11.73 -2.49
CA ALA A 90 -16.00 -12.24 -3.17
C ALA A 90 -17.17 -11.25 -3.12
N ALA A 91 -17.30 -10.46 -2.06
CA ALA A 91 -18.36 -9.48 -1.93
C ALA A 91 -18.16 -8.26 -2.85
N VAL A 92 -16.92 -7.91 -3.19
CA VAL A 92 -16.59 -6.71 -4.00
C VAL A 92 -17.40 -6.65 -5.28
N ALA A 93 -17.48 -7.74 -6.05
CA ALA A 93 -18.18 -7.79 -7.33
C ALA A 93 -19.67 -7.44 -7.24
N GLY A 94 -20.32 -7.66 -6.10
CA GLY A 94 -21.72 -7.35 -5.91
C GLY A 94 -22.02 -5.95 -5.34
N VAL A 95 -20.97 -5.24 -4.91
CA VAL A 95 -21.14 -3.94 -4.23
C VAL A 95 -21.72 -2.84 -5.13
N PRO A 96 -21.31 -2.69 -6.41
CA PRO A 96 -21.91 -1.70 -7.31
C PRO A 96 -23.40 -1.90 -7.51
N GLU A 97 -23.86 -3.15 -7.49
CA GLU A 97 -25.27 -3.53 -7.66
C GLU A 97 -26.06 -3.52 -6.35
N GLY A 98 -25.45 -3.03 -5.27
CA GLY A 98 -26.07 -3.02 -3.93
C GLY A 98 -26.13 -4.38 -3.24
N ARG A 99 -25.47 -5.41 -3.81
CA ARG A 99 -25.41 -6.76 -3.24
C ARG A 99 -24.20 -6.93 -2.34
N HIS A 100 -24.30 -7.81 -1.36
CA HIS A 100 -23.18 -8.19 -0.45
C HIS A 100 -22.57 -7.07 0.39
N LEU A 101 -23.15 -5.87 0.40
CA LEU A 101 -22.67 -4.70 1.16
C LEU A 101 -22.52 -5.00 2.64
N GLN A 102 -23.54 -5.65 3.24
CA GLN A 102 -23.50 -6.03 4.64
C GLN A 102 -22.41 -7.06 4.92
N SER A 103 -22.24 -8.06 4.03
CA SER A 103 -21.20 -9.07 4.20
C SER A 103 -19.81 -8.44 4.19
N PHE A 104 -19.55 -7.51 3.27
CA PHE A 104 -18.28 -6.79 3.23
C PHE A 104 -18.03 -6.00 4.53
N ALA A 105 -19.02 -5.22 4.99
CA ALA A 105 -18.91 -4.43 6.21
C ALA A 105 -18.74 -5.30 7.45
N ILE A 106 -19.51 -6.39 7.58
CA ILE A 106 -19.43 -7.33 8.72
C ILE A 106 -18.02 -7.92 8.80
N TRP A 107 -17.49 -8.44 7.70
CA TRP A 107 -16.17 -9.07 7.70
C TRP A 107 -15.05 -8.05 7.95
N TYR A 108 -15.16 -6.84 7.39
CA TYR A 108 -14.24 -5.75 7.74
C TYR A 108 -14.22 -5.50 9.27
N VAL A 109 -15.39 -5.34 9.89
CA VAL A 109 -15.53 -5.12 11.33
C VAL A 109 -14.99 -6.30 12.15
N VAL A 110 -15.34 -7.54 11.76
CA VAL A 110 -14.88 -8.76 12.44
C VAL A 110 -13.35 -8.85 12.42
N LEU A 111 -12.74 -8.65 11.25
CA LEU A 111 -11.29 -8.75 11.09
C LEU A 111 -10.56 -7.65 11.87
N ARG A 112 -11.10 -6.44 11.90
CA ARG A 112 -10.59 -5.32 12.71
C ARG A 112 -10.63 -5.66 14.20
N PHE A 113 -11.72 -6.27 14.68
CA PHE A 113 -11.82 -6.70 16.07
C PHE A 113 -10.88 -7.86 16.39
N VAL A 114 -10.72 -8.83 15.50
CA VAL A 114 -9.78 -9.94 15.68
C VAL A 114 -8.38 -9.39 15.91
N VAL A 115 -7.90 -8.52 15.02
CA VAL A 115 -6.55 -7.95 15.12
C VAL A 115 -6.38 -7.09 16.37
N SER A 116 -7.33 -6.20 16.66
CA SER A 116 -7.21 -5.33 17.85
C SER A 116 -7.19 -6.12 19.18
N ASN A 117 -7.92 -7.26 19.25
CA ASN A 117 -7.91 -8.13 20.43
C ASN A 117 -6.58 -8.87 20.60
N ILE A 118 -5.89 -9.20 19.50
CA ILE A 118 -4.57 -9.83 19.55
C ILE A 118 -3.58 -8.92 20.27
N TRP A 119 -3.54 -7.65 19.88
CA TRP A 119 -2.63 -6.67 20.48
C TRP A 119 -2.94 -6.44 21.96
N ARG A 120 -4.22 -6.31 22.33
CA ARG A 120 -4.66 -6.19 23.72
C ARG A 120 -4.25 -7.40 24.55
N GLY A 121 -4.46 -8.61 24.04
CA GLY A 121 -4.13 -9.86 24.74
C GLY A 121 -2.62 -10.07 24.94
N ARG A 122 -1.77 -9.44 24.12
CA ARG A 122 -0.32 -9.49 24.25
C ARG A 122 0.25 -8.43 25.19
N GLY A 123 -0.53 -7.41 25.54
CA GLY A 123 -0.01 -6.25 26.26
C GLY A 123 1.08 -5.49 25.45
N GLN A 124 1.02 -5.55 24.13
CA GLN A 124 1.98 -4.89 23.23
C GLN A 124 1.30 -3.73 22.53
N VAL A 125 2.05 -2.64 22.31
CA VAL A 125 1.62 -1.48 21.54
C VAL A 125 2.51 -1.33 20.32
N LEU A 126 1.92 -1.45 19.13
CA LEU A 126 2.59 -1.25 17.86
C LEU A 126 2.60 0.24 17.51
N ILE A 127 3.78 0.82 17.39
CA ILE A 127 3.93 2.26 17.07
C ILE A 127 3.85 2.51 15.57
N ASP A 128 4.38 1.58 14.77
CA ASP A 128 4.54 1.77 13.32
C ASP A 128 3.20 1.82 12.57
N TRP A 129 2.19 1.08 13.07
CA TRP A 129 0.86 1.03 12.47
C TRP A 129 -0.25 1.05 13.54
N PRO A 130 -0.60 2.23 14.09
CA PRO A 130 -1.59 2.35 15.16
C PRO A 130 -2.97 1.79 14.82
N VAL A 131 -3.38 1.82 13.55
CA VAL A 131 -4.66 1.30 13.05
C VAL A 131 -4.88 -0.16 13.43
N ALA A 132 -3.83 -0.99 13.51
CA ALA A 132 -3.96 -2.38 13.91
C ALA A 132 -4.50 -2.56 15.33
N GLN A 133 -4.38 -1.56 16.20
CA GLN A 133 -4.76 -1.63 17.61
C GLN A 133 -5.98 -0.79 17.93
N PHE A 134 -6.09 0.39 17.30
CA PHE A 134 -7.17 1.34 17.53
C PHE A 134 -8.31 1.08 16.55
N SER A 135 -9.48 0.80 17.08
CA SER A 135 -10.66 0.45 16.27
C SER A 135 -11.66 1.61 16.15
N MET A 136 -11.20 2.86 16.31
CA MET A 136 -12.10 4.02 16.26
C MET A 136 -12.78 4.16 14.91
N GLY A 137 -12.02 4.00 13.83
CA GLY A 137 -12.55 4.02 12.47
C GLY A 137 -13.50 2.85 12.17
N THR A 138 -13.53 1.80 13.00
CA THR A 138 -14.47 0.68 12.83
C THR A 138 -15.90 1.04 13.22
N ALA A 139 -16.11 2.07 14.05
CA ALA A 139 -17.46 2.43 14.52
C ALA A 139 -18.40 2.86 13.37
N PRO A 140 -18.04 3.73 12.43
CA PRO A 140 -18.87 4.03 11.26
C PRO A 140 -19.17 2.79 10.41
N TRP A 141 -18.22 1.87 10.25
CA TRP A 141 -18.42 0.59 9.54
C TRP A 141 -19.46 -0.28 10.25
N LEU A 142 -19.41 -0.35 11.57
CA LEU A 142 -20.39 -1.08 12.35
C LEU A 142 -21.79 -0.49 12.18
N VAL A 143 -21.92 0.84 12.26
CA VAL A 143 -23.20 1.53 12.05
C VAL A 143 -23.72 1.29 10.63
N SER A 144 -22.86 1.23 9.62
CA SER A 144 -23.23 1.04 8.22
C SER A 144 -23.95 -0.28 7.93
N ILE A 145 -23.85 -1.27 8.81
CA ILE A 145 -24.52 -2.57 8.66
C ILE A 145 -26.06 -2.40 8.65
N TRP A 146 -26.57 -1.41 9.38
CA TRP A 146 -28.02 -1.12 9.50
C TRP A 146 -28.47 0.10 8.71
N VAL A 147 -27.58 0.74 7.96
CA VAL A 147 -27.87 1.93 7.16
C VAL A 147 -27.97 1.55 5.69
N ASP A 148 -29.05 1.91 5.02
CA ASP A 148 -29.23 1.68 3.58
C ASP A 148 -28.93 2.94 2.76
N GLY A 149 -28.79 2.74 1.45
CA GLY A 149 -28.56 3.81 0.49
C GLY A 149 -27.15 4.41 0.54
N PRO A 150 -26.95 5.59 -0.08
CA PRO A 150 -25.62 6.18 -0.29
C PRO A 150 -24.93 6.60 1.03
N ALA A 151 -25.68 6.78 2.11
CA ALA A 151 -25.12 7.11 3.42
C ALA A 151 -24.15 6.03 3.93
N ARG A 152 -24.35 4.77 3.53
CA ARG A 152 -23.46 3.64 3.85
C ARG A 152 -22.04 3.88 3.34
N TYR A 153 -21.87 4.31 2.11
CA TYR A 153 -20.55 4.57 1.51
C TYR A 153 -19.84 5.74 2.19
N TRP A 154 -20.59 6.76 2.59
CA TRP A 154 -20.04 7.87 3.37
C TRP A 154 -19.59 7.44 4.77
N LEU A 155 -20.30 6.51 5.40
CA LEU A 155 -19.86 5.93 6.68
C LEU A 155 -18.57 5.12 6.51
N TRP A 156 -18.41 4.36 5.41
CA TRP A 156 -17.18 3.65 5.11
C TRP A 156 -16.02 4.63 4.90
N ALA A 157 -16.21 5.64 4.07
CA ALA A 157 -15.22 6.69 3.84
C ALA A 157 -14.84 7.42 5.14
N ALA A 158 -15.82 7.75 5.98
CA ALA A 158 -15.58 8.38 7.28
C ALA A 158 -14.78 7.48 8.22
N GLY A 159 -15.05 6.18 8.27
CA GLY A 159 -14.28 5.22 9.04
C GLY A 159 -12.81 5.18 8.63
N LEU A 160 -12.54 5.11 7.32
CA LEU A 160 -11.17 5.15 6.79
C LEU A 160 -10.50 6.51 7.04
N ALA A 161 -11.22 7.60 6.93
CA ALA A 161 -10.70 8.94 7.23
C ALA A 161 -10.30 9.08 8.71
N ILE A 162 -11.08 8.51 9.64
CA ILE A 162 -10.74 8.46 11.07
C ILE A 162 -9.48 7.63 11.29
N ASP A 163 -9.37 6.46 10.66
CA ASP A 163 -8.18 5.60 10.75
C ASP A 163 -6.94 6.30 10.19
N LEU A 164 -7.07 6.98 9.07
CA LEU A 164 -5.99 7.77 8.47
C LEU A 164 -5.59 8.94 9.38
N TRP A 165 -6.56 9.70 9.87
CA TRP A 165 -6.32 10.79 10.80
C TRP A 165 -5.59 10.33 12.05
N THR A 166 -6.05 9.25 12.68
CA THR A 166 -5.40 8.69 13.88
C THR A 166 -3.96 8.26 13.58
N THR A 167 -3.70 7.65 12.42
CA THR A 167 -2.36 7.21 12.00
C THR A 167 -1.42 8.39 11.78
N LEU A 168 -1.86 9.42 11.08
CA LEU A 168 -1.02 10.57 10.77
C LEU A 168 -0.80 11.49 11.99
N SER A 169 -1.81 11.60 12.86
CA SER A 169 -1.74 12.44 14.07
C SER A 169 -1.02 11.75 15.23
N PHE A 170 -0.79 10.43 15.15
CA PHE A 170 -0.12 9.70 16.20
C PHE A 170 1.37 10.06 16.25
N SER A 171 1.80 10.64 17.36
CA SER A 171 3.23 10.92 17.61
C SER A 171 3.83 9.78 18.42
N ALA A 172 4.74 9.01 17.79
CA ALA A 172 5.45 7.93 18.45
C ALA A 172 6.22 8.44 19.67
N ASP A 173 6.90 9.56 19.54
CA ASP A 173 7.74 10.16 20.60
C ASP A 173 6.88 10.58 21.81
N ARG A 174 5.79 11.31 21.55
CA ARG A 174 4.84 11.73 22.62
C ARG A 174 4.17 10.53 23.29
N PHE A 175 3.89 9.48 22.51
CA PHE A 175 3.32 8.26 23.07
C PHE A 175 4.32 7.56 23.97
N GLN A 176 5.56 7.41 23.53
CA GLN A 176 6.64 6.79 24.30
C GLN A 176 6.93 7.55 25.59
N GLU A 177 7.09 8.87 25.53
CA GLU A 177 7.28 9.72 26.71
C GLU A 177 6.11 9.58 27.71
N ASN A 178 4.87 9.69 27.24
CA ASN A 178 3.68 9.54 28.09
C ASN A 178 3.56 8.12 28.64
N PHE A 179 3.96 7.12 27.87
CA PHE A 179 3.93 5.72 28.24
C PHE A 179 4.97 5.43 29.32
N GLU A 180 6.21 5.87 29.18
CA GLU A 180 7.26 5.75 30.16
C GLU A 180 6.85 6.46 31.47
N ALA A 181 6.34 7.68 31.38
CA ALA A 181 5.85 8.43 32.53
C ALA A 181 4.70 7.72 33.27
N ARG A 182 3.76 7.11 32.51
CA ARG A 182 2.66 6.30 33.10
C ARG A 182 3.17 5.03 33.74
N THR A 183 4.09 4.32 33.07
CA THR A 183 4.68 3.08 33.59
C THR A 183 5.44 3.33 34.89
N VAL A 184 6.22 4.40 34.96
CA VAL A 184 6.93 4.81 36.17
C VAL A 184 5.92 5.14 37.29
N ARG A 185 4.86 5.91 36.99
CA ARG A 185 3.80 6.23 37.98
C ARG A 185 3.07 4.97 38.47
N THR A 186 2.74 4.06 37.57
CA THR A 186 2.03 2.81 37.91
C THR A 186 2.93 1.89 38.74
N LYS A 187 4.22 1.76 38.41
CA LYS A 187 5.20 1.01 39.23
C LYS A 187 5.31 1.61 40.62
N ARG A 188 5.47 2.93 40.75
CA ARG A 188 5.50 3.61 42.08
C ARG A 188 4.21 3.44 42.87
N GLN A 189 3.05 3.47 42.23
CA GLN A 189 1.77 3.21 42.90
C GLN A 189 1.61 1.75 43.32
N ALA A 190 2.05 0.80 42.50
CA ALA A 190 2.06 -0.63 42.81
C ALA A 190 2.99 -0.95 43.98
N GLU A 191 4.19 -0.33 44.04
CA GLU A 191 5.13 -0.45 45.14
C GLU A 191 4.52 0.08 46.44
N ARG A 192 3.92 1.28 46.45
CA ARG A 192 3.22 1.84 47.63
C ARG A 192 1.99 1.00 48.09
N HIS A 193 1.31 0.33 47.16
CA HIS A 193 0.18 -0.56 47.47
C HIS A 193 0.68 -1.90 48.03
N ARG A 194 1.81 -2.39 47.54
CA ARG A 194 2.46 -3.61 48.05
C ARG A 194 2.91 -3.46 49.47
N GLU A 195 3.46 -2.28 49.83
CA GLU A 195 3.87 -1.91 51.18
C GLU A 195 2.63 -1.85 52.14
N ARG A 196 1.43 -1.50 51.61
CA ARG A 196 0.24 -1.31 52.45
C ARG A 196 -0.69 -2.53 52.55
N ARG A 197 -0.72 -3.46 51.60
CA ARG A 197 -1.75 -4.53 51.52
C ARG A 197 -1.28 -5.95 51.16
N GLY A 198 0.02 -6.20 51.01
CA GLY A 198 0.57 -7.55 51.01
C GLY A 198 0.00 -8.54 49.99
N GLY A 199 -0.26 -8.15 48.73
CA GLY A 199 -0.75 -9.07 47.70
C GLY A 199 -0.12 -8.78 46.32
N PRO A 200 0.31 -9.81 45.52
CA PRO A 200 0.91 -9.60 44.21
C PRO A 200 -0.17 -9.30 43.18
N ARG A 201 -0.43 -8.03 42.87
CA ARG A 201 -0.98 -7.63 41.58
C ARG A 201 0.16 -7.53 40.60
N ARG A 202 0.24 -8.44 39.61
CA ARG A 202 1.13 -8.29 38.47
C ARG A 202 0.74 -7.00 37.73
N PRO A 203 1.63 -6.00 37.63
CA PRO A 203 1.39 -4.89 36.71
C PRO A 203 1.26 -5.50 35.32
N LEU A 204 0.33 -5.00 34.50
CA LEU A 204 0.31 -5.25 33.08
C LEU A 204 1.60 -4.61 32.53
N ASP A 205 2.60 -5.46 32.25
CA ASP A 205 3.80 -5.04 31.58
C ASP A 205 3.44 -4.82 30.10
N ILE A 206 3.06 -3.59 29.78
CA ILE A 206 2.82 -3.20 28.41
C ILE A 206 4.18 -2.93 27.79
N THR A 207 4.46 -3.57 26.66
CA THR A 207 5.72 -3.42 25.93
C THR A 207 5.46 -2.76 24.59
N VAL A 208 6.42 -1.97 24.13
CA VAL A 208 6.38 -1.38 22.78
C VAL A 208 6.88 -2.41 21.79
N ALA A 209 6.14 -2.59 20.70
CA ALA A 209 6.51 -3.45 19.57
C ALA A 209 6.85 -2.59 18.36
N TYR A 210 7.87 -3.01 17.64
CA TYR A 210 8.29 -2.44 16.36
C TYR A 210 8.23 -3.53 15.30
N THR A 211 7.98 -3.13 14.07
CA THR A 211 8.05 -4.02 12.91
C THR A 211 9.50 -4.31 12.53
N ASP A 212 9.78 -5.51 12.02
CA ASP A 212 11.03 -5.80 11.34
C ASP A 212 11.00 -5.14 9.95
N SER A 213 11.77 -4.07 9.81
CA SER A 213 11.78 -3.27 8.58
C SER A 213 12.24 -4.04 7.34
N ALA A 214 13.03 -5.11 7.51
CA ALA A 214 13.49 -5.94 6.41
C ALA A 214 12.39 -6.87 5.93
N HIS A 215 11.80 -7.62 6.85
CA HIS A 215 10.74 -8.56 6.58
C HIS A 215 9.48 -7.83 6.09
N LEU A 216 9.11 -6.71 6.73
CA LEU A 216 7.98 -5.90 6.28
C LEU A 216 8.22 -5.31 4.87
N GLY A 217 9.46 -4.86 4.56
CA GLY A 217 9.84 -4.37 3.24
C GLY A 217 9.70 -5.45 2.15
N GLU A 218 10.08 -6.70 2.44
CA GLU A 218 9.86 -7.84 1.55
C GLU A 218 8.36 -8.03 1.27
N ARG A 219 7.51 -8.00 2.30
CA ARG A 219 6.06 -8.16 2.17
C ARG A 219 5.41 -7.03 1.37
N LEU A 220 5.84 -5.79 1.56
CA LEU A 220 5.39 -4.65 0.77
C LEU A 220 5.78 -4.80 -0.70
N GLY A 221 7.00 -5.26 -0.97
CA GLY A 221 7.46 -5.56 -2.32
C GLY A 221 6.63 -6.66 -3.00
N LEU A 222 6.34 -7.75 -2.28
CA LEU A 222 5.48 -8.83 -2.78
C LEU A 222 4.07 -8.34 -3.12
N PHE A 223 3.46 -7.50 -2.28
CA PHE A 223 2.16 -6.89 -2.58
C PHE A 223 2.19 -6.10 -3.90
N THR A 224 3.24 -5.29 -4.10
CA THR A 224 3.38 -4.52 -5.35
C THR A 224 3.57 -5.42 -6.56
N ILE A 225 4.32 -6.54 -6.44
CA ILE A 225 4.45 -7.54 -7.51
C ILE A 225 3.09 -8.17 -7.84
N ILE A 226 2.27 -8.47 -6.83
CA ILE A 226 0.92 -9.00 -7.00
C ILE A 226 0.06 -8.02 -7.80
N VAL A 227 0.08 -6.75 -7.42
CA VAL A 227 -0.68 -5.70 -8.12
C VAL A 227 -0.23 -5.54 -9.58
N LEU A 228 1.07 -5.60 -9.84
CA LEU A 228 1.58 -5.56 -11.22
C LEU A 228 1.24 -6.84 -11.99
N GLY A 229 1.19 -7.98 -11.28
CA GLY A 229 0.71 -9.25 -11.83
C GLY A 229 -0.74 -9.19 -12.30
N GLU A 230 -1.61 -8.43 -11.61
CA GLU A 230 -2.97 -8.16 -12.08
C GLU A 230 -2.95 -7.43 -13.43
N GLY A 231 -2.09 -6.43 -13.62
CA GLY A 231 -1.93 -5.77 -14.90
C GLY A 231 -1.53 -6.72 -16.03
N VAL A 232 -0.66 -7.69 -15.76
CA VAL A 232 -0.30 -8.75 -16.72
C VAL A 232 -1.50 -9.68 -16.98
N ALA A 233 -2.25 -10.04 -15.92
CA ALA A 233 -3.43 -10.88 -16.05
C ALA A 233 -4.52 -10.23 -16.92
N GLN A 234 -4.73 -8.92 -16.80
CA GLN A 234 -5.63 -8.14 -17.66
C GLN A 234 -5.19 -8.21 -19.14
N LEU A 235 -3.89 -7.98 -19.42
CA LEU A 235 -3.37 -8.08 -20.80
C LEU A 235 -3.58 -9.49 -21.39
N VAL A 236 -3.34 -10.53 -20.61
CA VAL A 236 -3.48 -11.93 -21.02
C VAL A 236 -4.95 -12.29 -21.21
N SER A 237 -5.82 -11.96 -20.25
CA SER A 237 -7.24 -12.31 -20.27
C SER A 237 -7.94 -11.73 -21.51
N ILE A 238 -7.74 -10.43 -21.75
CA ILE A 238 -8.37 -9.76 -22.89
C ILE A 238 -7.75 -10.24 -24.20
N GLY A 239 -6.40 -10.31 -24.26
CA GLY A 239 -5.70 -10.78 -25.46
C GLY A 239 -6.06 -12.23 -25.85
N SER A 240 -6.45 -13.09 -24.90
CA SER A 240 -6.85 -14.47 -25.19
C SER A 240 -8.22 -14.59 -25.85
N GLY A 241 -9.11 -13.63 -25.65
CA GLY A 241 -10.46 -13.59 -26.22
C GLY A 241 -10.55 -12.90 -27.58
N GLU A 242 -9.47 -12.29 -28.06
CA GLU A 242 -9.46 -11.41 -29.21
C GLU A 242 -8.70 -11.98 -30.40
N GLU A 243 -9.03 -11.53 -31.61
CA GLU A 243 -8.22 -11.84 -32.80
C GLU A 243 -6.86 -11.12 -32.71
N TRP A 244 -5.79 -11.88 -33.00
CA TRP A 244 -4.42 -11.37 -32.88
C TRP A 244 -4.04 -10.55 -34.12
N ASP A 245 -4.35 -9.27 -34.06
CA ASP A 245 -4.01 -8.30 -35.09
C ASP A 245 -2.75 -7.47 -34.69
N ARG A 246 -2.32 -6.61 -35.63
CA ARG A 246 -1.17 -5.72 -35.39
C ARG A 246 -1.43 -4.75 -34.25
N THR A 247 -2.66 -4.27 -34.08
CA THR A 247 -3.03 -3.28 -33.05
C THR A 247 -2.94 -3.90 -31.67
N LEU A 248 -3.43 -5.13 -31.51
CA LEU A 248 -3.32 -5.88 -30.24
C LEU A 248 -1.85 -6.11 -29.87
N HIS A 249 -0.99 -6.50 -30.83
CA HIS A 249 0.44 -6.67 -30.55
C HIS A 249 1.12 -5.38 -30.10
N VAL A 250 0.88 -4.27 -30.82
CA VAL A 250 1.48 -2.97 -30.48
C VAL A 250 1.01 -2.47 -29.12
N LEU A 251 -0.28 -2.60 -28.83
CA LEU A 251 -0.87 -2.16 -27.57
C LEU A 251 -0.49 -3.07 -26.40
N GLY A 252 -0.54 -4.39 -26.60
CA GLY A 252 -0.14 -5.37 -25.59
C GLY A 252 1.35 -5.25 -25.22
N PHE A 253 2.23 -5.07 -26.22
CA PHE A 253 3.65 -4.83 -25.96
C PHE A 253 3.89 -3.49 -25.24
N GLY A 254 3.18 -2.43 -25.63
CA GLY A 254 3.22 -1.14 -24.93
C GLY A 254 2.74 -1.25 -23.48
N GLY A 255 1.62 -1.94 -23.23
CA GLY A 255 1.11 -2.20 -21.89
C GLY A 255 2.09 -2.98 -21.03
N PHE A 256 2.67 -4.06 -21.56
CA PHE A 256 3.70 -4.82 -20.87
C PHE A 256 4.93 -3.97 -20.53
N LEU A 257 5.42 -3.17 -21.49
CA LEU A 257 6.57 -2.30 -21.27
C LEU A 257 6.28 -1.20 -20.25
N LEU A 258 5.04 -0.69 -20.18
CA LEU A 258 4.61 0.23 -19.14
C LEU A 258 4.66 -0.44 -17.75
N LEU A 259 4.12 -1.65 -17.61
CA LEU A 259 4.19 -2.42 -16.36
C LEU A 259 5.63 -2.70 -15.92
N VAL A 260 6.51 -3.09 -16.86
CA VAL A 260 7.94 -3.30 -16.57
C VAL A 260 8.63 -2.00 -16.15
N SER A 261 8.29 -0.88 -16.78
CA SER A 261 8.86 0.43 -16.43
C SER A 261 8.43 0.86 -15.01
N VAL A 262 7.16 0.67 -14.67
CA VAL A 262 6.62 0.97 -13.34
C VAL A 262 7.18 -0.01 -12.29
N TRP A 263 7.36 -1.29 -12.63
CA TRP A 263 8.05 -2.25 -11.78
C TRP A 263 9.48 -1.79 -11.46
N ALA A 264 10.23 -1.40 -12.47
CA ALA A 264 11.60 -0.92 -12.27
C ALA A 264 11.64 0.35 -11.41
N LEU A 265 10.73 1.30 -11.64
CA LEU A 265 10.63 2.50 -10.81
C LEU A 265 10.29 2.15 -9.36
N SER A 266 9.32 1.27 -9.12
CA SER A 266 8.83 0.95 -7.78
C SER A 266 9.81 0.08 -6.99
N LEU A 267 10.26 -1.03 -7.55
CA LEU A 267 11.02 -2.04 -6.81
C LEU A 267 12.53 -1.86 -6.91
N VAL A 268 13.05 -1.48 -8.05
CA VAL A 268 14.49 -1.28 -8.22
C VAL A 268 14.93 0.08 -7.69
N HIS A 269 14.11 1.11 -7.90
CA HIS A 269 14.45 2.49 -7.54
C HIS A 269 13.72 3.04 -6.31
N GLY A 270 12.84 2.23 -5.69
CA GLY A 270 12.14 2.59 -4.45
C GLY A 270 11.14 3.74 -4.61
N TYR A 271 10.58 3.91 -5.80
CA TYR A 271 9.56 4.90 -6.06
C TYR A 271 8.28 4.54 -5.29
N GLY A 272 7.67 5.52 -4.62
CA GLY A 272 6.51 5.25 -3.76
C GLY A 272 6.84 4.60 -2.42
N GLY A 273 8.13 4.54 -2.02
CA GLY A 273 8.55 4.04 -0.70
C GLY A 273 8.60 2.51 -0.58
N VAL A 274 8.46 1.76 -1.69
CA VAL A 274 8.27 0.31 -1.64
C VAL A 274 9.51 -0.38 -1.18
N PRO A 275 10.64 -0.55 -1.39
CA PRO A 275 11.59 -1.45 -0.67
C PRO A 275 12.50 -0.78 0.35
N ASN A 276 12.44 0.53 0.53
CA ASN A 276 13.45 1.27 1.27
C ASN A 276 13.06 1.64 2.72
N LEU A 277 12.30 0.79 3.41
CA LEU A 277 12.02 0.98 4.84
C LEU A 277 13.30 1.10 5.66
N ARG A 278 14.37 0.36 5.31
CA ARG A 278 15.67 0.41 6.01
C ARG A 278 16.43 1.72 5.78
N ALA A 279 16.27 2.34 4.62
CA ALA A 279 16.98 3.57 4.25
C ALA A 279 16.07 4.81 4.36
N ALA A 280 14.81 4.64 4.72
CA ALA A 280 13.85 5.71 4.75
C ALA A 280 14.11 6.62 5.97
N ALA A 281 14.40 7.87 5.70
CA ALA A 281 14.36 8.92 6.70
C ALA A 281 12.93 9.22 7.19
N LEU A 282 11.94 8.50 6.66
CA LEU A 282 10.51 8.69 6.93
C LEU A 282 10.01 7.71 8.01
N PRO A 283 9.10 8.16 8.87
CA PRO A 283 8.40 7.26 9.79
C PRO A 283 7.68 6.14 9.04
N PRO A 284 7.69 4.86 9.55
CA PRO A 284 7.09 3.72 8.89
C PRO A 284 5.64 3.97 8.44
N ARG A 285 4.83 4.63 9.26
CA ARG A 285 3.43 4.99 8.94
C ARG A 285 3.26 5.81 7.65
N ILE A 286 4.22 6.71 7.36
CA ILE A 286 4.19 7.50 6.13
C ILE A 286 4.54 6.61 4.93
N VAL A 287 5.54 5.75 5.07
CA VAL A 287 5.92 4.78 4.03
C VAL A 287 4.77 3.83 3.72
N LEU A 288 4.08 3.33 4.75
CA LEU A 288 2.92 2.45 4.61
C LEU A 288 1.76 3.16 3.91
N PHE A 289 1.49 4.42 4.26
CA PHE A 289 0.48 5.22 3.56
C PHE A 289 0.84 5.44 2.08
N LEU A 290 2.09 5.83 1.79
CA LEU A 290 2.57 5.98 0.41
C LEU A 290 2.47 4.68 -0.38
N HIS A 291 2.81 3.54 0.24
CA HIS A 291 2.64 2.23 -0.36
C HIS A 291 1.17 1.93 -0.70
N CYS A 292 0.23 2.23 0.21
CA CYS A 292 -1.19 2.04 -0.03
C CYS A 292 -1.66 2.82 -1.27
N VAL A 293 -1.42 4.14 -1.29
CA VAL A 293 -1.90 4.98 -2.39
C VAL A 293 -1.20 4.69 -3.71
N THR A 294 0.09 4.29 -3.67
CA THR A 294 0.84 3.85 -4.85
C THR A 294 0.19 2.61 -5.46
N ASN A 295 -0.08 1.59 -4.64
CA ASN A 295 -0.66 0.35 -5.15
C ASN A 295 -2.11 0.53 -5.60
N GLY A 296 -2.89 1.41 -4.96
CA GLY A 296 -4.22 1.79 -5.47
C GLY A 296 -4.15 2.42 -6.87
N ALA A 297 -3.19 3.31 -7.09
CA ALA A 297 -2.96 3.89 -8.42
C ALA A 297 -2.51 2.83 -9.45
N LEU A 298 -1.71 1.84 -9.04
CA LEU A 298 -1.27 0.74 -9.91
C LEU A 298 -2.41 -0.22 -10.27
N VAL A 299 -3.32 -0.54 -9.34
CA VAL A 299 -4.53 -1.34 -9.66
C VAL A 299 -5.43 -0.60 -10.65
N ALA A 300 -5.63 0.70 -10.44
CA ALA A 300 -6.39 1.53 -11.38
C ALA A 300 -5.71 1.62 -12.76
N LEU A 301 -4.38 1.69 -12.81
CA LEU A 301 -3.61 1.66 -14.06
C LEU A 301 -3.77 0.31 -14.78
N ALA A 302 -3.73 -0.81 -14.03
CA ALA A 302 -3.93 -2.15 -14.56
C ALA A 302 -5.33 -2.30 -15.19
N ALA A 303 -6.38 -1.84 -14.49
CA ALA A 303 -7.74 -1.81 -15.03
C ALA A 303 -7.85 -0.96 -16.30
N GLY A 304 -7.22 0.23 -16.29
CA GLY A 304 -7.18 1.10 -17.47
C GLY A 304 -6.46 0.48 -18.66
N LEU A 305 -5.39 -0.31 -18.44
CA LEU A 305 -4.71 -1.05 -19.51
C LEU A 305 -5.62 -2.14 -20.11
N GLY A 306 -6.37 -2.85 -19.27
CA GLY A 306 -7.38 -3.80 -19.73
C GLY A 306 -8.43 -3.12 -20.61
N ALA A 307 -9.05 -2.06 -20.10
CA ALA A 307 -10.05 -1.30 -20.85
C ALA A 307 -9.49 -0.71 -22.17
N ALA A 308 -8.22 -0.31 -22.20
CA ALA A 308 -7.58 0.16 -23.43
C ALA A 308 -7.42 -0.94 -24.48
N LEU A 309 -7.18 -2.19 -24.09
CA LEU A 309 -7.13 -3.34 -25.00
C LEU A 309 -8.53 -3.66 -25.56
N GLU A 310 -9.57 -3.56 -24.76
CA GLU A 310 -10.96 -3.74 -25.22
C GLU A 310 -11.35 -2.69 -26.28
N HIS A 311 -10.87 -1.44 -26.09
CA HIS A 311 -11.12 -0.33 -27.02
C HIS A 311 -9.99 -0.10 -28.02
N ARG A 312 -9.25 -1.17 -28.41
CA ARG A 312 -8.07 -1.05 -29.28
C ARG A 312 -8.34 -0.48 -30.67
N HIS A 313 -9.57 -0.63 -31.17
CA HIS A 313 -10.00 -0.11 -32.45
C HIS A 313 -10.78 1.19 -32.26
N GLY A 314 -10.14 2.32 -32.48
CA GLY A 314 -10.79 3.63 -32.40
C GLY A 314 -10.19 4.57 -31.34
N GLU A 315 -10.99 5.58 -31.03
CA GLU A 315 -10.67 6.56 -29.96
C GLU A 315 -11.01 5.96 -28.61
N LEU A 316 -10.18 6.23 -27.61
CA LEU A 316 -10.49 5.81 -26.23
C LEU A 316 -11.66 6.62 -25.66
N PRO A 317 -12.64 5.97 -25.01
CA PRO A 317 -13.63 6.65 -24.19
C PRO A 317 -12.95 7.61 -23.20
N GLU A 318 -13.60 8.72 -22.92
CA GLU A 318 -13.01 9.75 -22.05
C GLU A 318 -12.68 9.22 -20.65
N SER A 319 -13.55 8.42 -20.07
CA SER A 319 -13.37 7.77 -18.77
C SER A 319 -12.15 6.84 -18.76
N VAL A 320 -11.99 5.99 -19.78
CA VAL A 320 -10.84 5.08 -19.90
C VAL A 320 -9.53 5.84 -20.10
N ARG A 321 -9.54 6.87 -20.94
CA ARG A 321 -8.38 7.73 -21.13
C ARG A 321 -7.96 8.40 -19.83
N TRP A 322 -8.92 8.95 -19.08
CA TRP A 322 -8.64 9.54 -17.78
C TRP A 322 -8.22 8.50 -16.74
N LEU A 323 -8.81 7.30 -16.74
CA LEU A 323 -8.39 6.23 -15.84
C LEU A 323 -6.91 5.90 -16.02
N LEU A 324 -6.43 5.73 -17.27
CA LEU A 324 -5.02 5.52 -17.57
C LEU A 324 -4.13 6.70 -17.18
N CYS A 325 -4.50 7.88 -17.64
CA CYS A 325 -3.66 9.07 -17.48
C CYS A 325 -3.62 9.57 -16.03
N ALA A 326 -4.77 9.57 -15.34
CA ALA A 326 -4.84 10.03 -13.97
C ALA A 326 -4.21 9.04 -12.98
N SER A 327 -4.38 7.72 -13.18
CA SER A 327 -3.72 6.71 -12.34
C SER A 327 -2.20 6.76 -12.47
N PHE A 328 -1.67 6.92 -13.70
CA PHE A 328 -0.24 7.12 -13.92
C PHE A 328 0.25 8.47 -13.35
N ALA A 329 -0.50 9.55 -13.54
CA ALA A 329 -0.19 10.85 -12.94
C ALA A 329 -0.18 10.79 -11.41
N ALA A 330 -1.16 10.12 -10.79
CA ALA A 330 -1.21 9.88 -9.35
C ALA A 330 0.02 9.11 -8.88
N TYR A 331 0.39 8.03 -9.57
CA TYR A 331 1.62 7.28 -9.29
C TYR A 331 2.86 8.21 -9.29
N VAL A 332 3.01 9.07 -10.30
CA VAL A 332 4.13 10.02 -10.39
C VAL A 332 4.10 11.04 -9.24
N VAL A 333 2.94 11.60 -8.92
CA VAL A 333 2.78 12.58 -7.83
C VAL A 333 3.10 11.97 -6.47
N ILE A 334 2.64 10.74 -6.21
CA ILE A 334 2.90 10.04 -4.94
C ILE A 334 4.40 9.78 -4.80
N GLY A 335 5.05 9.30 -5.86
CA GLY A 335 6.50 9.09 -5.86
C GLY A 335 7.30 10.38 -5.65
N LEU A 336 6.86 11.48 -6.26
CA LEU A 336 7.46 12.80 -6.04
C LEU A 336 7.27 13.27 -4.59
N ALA A 337 6.06 13.12 -4.04
CA ALA A 337 5.76 13.48 -2.66
C ALA A 337 6.61 12.68 -1.66
N GLY A 338 6.77 11.37 -1.88
CA GLY A 338 7.64 10.50 -1.09
C GLY A 338 9.10 10.92 -1.17
N ALA A 339 9.60 11.25 -2.36
CA ALA A 339 10.98 11.71 -2.56
C ALA A 339 11.24 13.07 -1.88
N VAL A 340 10.29 14.00 -1.96
CA VAL A 340 10.37 15.30 -1.27
C VAL A 340 10.36 15.10 0.25
N ALA A 341 9.42 14.32 0.76
CA ALA A 341 9.32 14.04 2.18
C ALA A 341 10.60 13.40 2.74
N ALA A 342 11.17 12.42 2.03
CA ALA A 342 12.43 11.77 2.42
C ALA A 342 13.61 12.75 2.45
N GLN A 343 13.73 13.66 1.47
CA GLN A 343 14.78 14.68 1.46
C GLN A 343 14.66 15.68 2.60
N LEU A 344 13.42 16.11 2.91
CA LEU A 344 13.16 17.02 4.04
C LEU A 344 13.50 16.35 5.38
N ALA A 345 13.10 15.09 5.55
CA ALA A 345 13.37 14.33 6.78
C ALA A 345 14.89 14.08 7.00
N ALA A 346 15.66 13.93 5.91
CA ALA A 346 17.10 13.75 5.97
C ALA A 346 17.89 15.06 6.31
N GLY A 347 17.20 16.19 6.51
CA GLY A 347 17.83 17.48 6.79
C GLY A 347 18.66 18.05 5.64
N GLY A 348 18.59 17.43 4.46
CA GLY A 348 19.28 17.86 3.24
C GLY A 348 18.49 18.93 2.50
N GLY A 349 19.19 19.85 1.82
CA GLY A 349 18.54 20.80 0.91
C GLY A 349 17.81 20.06 -0.23
N LEU A 350 16.61 20.53 -0.58
CA LEU A 350 15.83 19.99 -1.69
C LEU A 350 16.62 20.07 -3.00
N ARG A 351 16.95 18.92 -3.57
CA ARG A 351 17.53 18.82 -4.91
C ARG A 351 16.47 19.08 -5.98
N ARG A 352 15.93 20.32 -5.97
CA ARG A 352 14.79 20.73 -6.79
C ARG A 352 14.98 20.42 -8.26
N GLY A 353 16.15 20.69 -8.82
CA GLY A 353 16.45 20.42 -10.24
C GLY A 353 16.25 18.96 -10.63
N ALA A 354 16.77 18.02 -9.84
CA ALA A 354 16.64 16.59 -10.12
C ALA A 354 15.19 16.09 -9.96
N LEU A 355 14.47 16.57 -8.94
CA LEU A 355 13.06 16.22 -8.75
C LEU A 355 12.19 16.73 -9.91
N LEU A 356 12.40 18.00 -10.28
CA LEU A 356 11.61 18.63 -11.33
C LEU A 356 11.90 18.00 -12.72
N THR A 357 13.16 17.78 -13.07
CA THR A 357 13.53 17.21 -14.38
C THR A 357 13.07 15.77 -14.60
N HIS A 358 12.91 14.98 -13.54
CA HIS A 358 12.52 13.56 -13.67
C HIS A 358 11.04 13.30 -13.43
N SER A 359 10.34 14.16 -12.69
CA SER A 359 8.93 13.94 -12.36
C SER A 359 7.97 14.85 -13.15
N LEU A 360 8.38 16.08 -13.47
CA LEU A 360 7.49 17.00 -14.20
C LEU A 360 7.17 16.55 -15.63
N PRO A 361 8.14 16.11 -16.47
CA PRO A 361 7.81 15.67 -17.84
C PRO A 361 6.84 14.48 -17.86
N PRO A 362 7.05 13.39 -17.08
CA PRO A 362 6.07 12.31 -17.00
C PRO A 362 4.68 12.76 -16.57
N LEU A 363 4.61 13.64 -15.57
CA LEU A 363 3.35 14.19 -15.10
C LEU A 363 2.66 15.04 -16.19
N ALA A 364 3.41 15.92 -16.83
CA ALA A 364 2.92 16.77 -17.92
C ALA A 364 2.40 15.91 -19.10
N VAL A 365 3.14 14.89 -19.51
CA VAL A 365 2.72 13.99 -20.60
C VAL A 365 1.41 13.31 -20.22
N ALA A 366 1.28 12.75 -19.00
CA ALA A 366 0.06 12.10 -18.56
C ALA A 366 -1.14 13.05 -18.55
N LEU A 367 -0.99 14.24 -17.95
CA LEU A 367 -2.07 15.21 -17.86
C LEU A 367 -2.46 15.79 -19.23
N LEU A 368 -1.47 16.11 -20.08
CA LEU A 368 -1.76 16.62 -21.42
C LEU A 368 -2.41 15.56 -22.30
N THR A 369 -2.00 14.29 -22.19
CA THR A 369 -2.65 13.17 -22.89
C THR A 369 -4.09 12.98 -22.41
N GLY A 370 -4.34 13.08 -21.11
CA GLY A 370 -5.69 13.06 -20.56
C GLY A 370 -6.58 14.20 -21.08
N LEU A 371 -6.04 15.42 -21.11
CA LEU A 371 -6.79 16.62 -21.52
C LEU A 371 -6.99 16.73 -23.03
N LEU A 372 -5.91 16.53 -23.81
CA LEU A 372 -5.86 16.83 -25.25
C LEU A 372 -5.94 15.59 -26.12
N GLY A 373 -5.86 14.40 -25.53
CA GLY A 373 -5.76 13.11 -26.23
C GLY A 373 -7.10 12.54 -26.73
N SER A 374 -8.18 13.33 -26.84
CA SER A 374 -9.51 12.83 -27.22
C SER A 374 -9.56 12.11 -28.56
N ARG A 375 -8.68 12.48 -29.49
CA ARG A 375 -8.59 11.85 -30.84
C ARG A 375 -7.45 10.84 -30.95
N LEU A 376 -6.75 10.55 -29.87
CA LEU A 376 -5.65 9.60 -29.93
C LEU A 376 -6.17 8.17 -29.84
N PRO A 377 -5.65 7.24 -30.69
CA PRO A 377 -5.95 5.83 -30.54
C PRO A 377 -5.32 5.28 -29.25
N ALA A 378 -5.91 4.21 -28.71
CA ALA A 378 -5.46 3.55 -27.49
C ALA A 378 -3.95 3.30 -27.45
N ALA A 379 -3.39 2.81 -28.56
CA ALA A 379 -1.96 2.57 -28.68
C ALA A 379 -1.11 3.83 -28.46
N ALA A 380 -1.51 4.97 -29.04
CA ALA A 380 -0.77 6.22 -28.85
C ALA A 380 -0.78 6.69 -27.39
N VAL A 381 -1.92 6.59 -26.70
CA VAL A 381 -2.03 6.94 -25.28
C VAL A 381 -1.08 6.07 -24.44
N VAL A 382 -1.12 4.74 -24.61
CA VAL A 382 -0.25 3.83 -23.86
C VAL A 382 1.24 4.08 -24.15
N TRP A 383 1.62 4.30 -25.42
CA TRP A 383 3.02 4.56 -25.77
C TRP A 383 3.53 5.91 -25.27
N LEU A 384 2.67 6.93 -25.15
CA LEU A 384 3.03 8.20 -24.51
C LEU A 384 3.32 7.99 -23.01
N LEU A 385 2.51 7.16 -22.32
CA LEU A 385 2.76 6.81 -20.91
C LEU A 385 4.04 5.96 -20.76
N VAL A 386 4.33 5.05 -21.71
CA VAL A 386 5.61 4.32 -21.76
C VAL A 386 6.78 5.28 -21.89
N ALA A 387 6.71 6.22 -22.82
CA ALA A 387 7.77 7.22 -22.99
C ALA A 387 7.96 8.07 -21.72
N ALA A 388 6.88 8.43 -21.06
CA ALA A 388 6.88 9.15 -19.78
C ALA A 388 7.54 8.32 -18.67
N ALA A 389 7.20 7.03 -18.54
CA ALA A 389 7.79 6.14 -17.55
C ALA A 389 9.30 5.93 -17.79
N LEU A 390 9.69 5.69 -19.04
CA LEU A 390 11.11 5.56 -19.43
C LEU A 390 11.90 6.86 -19.19
N TRP A 391 11.28 8.01 -19.37
CA TRP A 391 11.90 9.30 -19.01
C TRP A 391 12.17 9.37 -17.51
N GLY A 392 11.21 8.96 -16.66
CA GLY A 392 11.41 8.86 -15.23
C GLY A 392 12.59 7.96 -14.85
N LEU A 393 12.73 6.79 -15.49
CA LEU A 393 13.82 5.85 -15.28
C LEU A 393 15.21 6.43 -15.62
N ARG A 394 15.35 7.27 -16.65
CA ARG A 394 16.63 7.90 -17.00
C ARG A 394 17.29 8.62 -15.82
N GLY A 395 16.49 9.26 -14.99
CA GLY A 395 17.00 9.96 -13.82
C GLY A 395 17.67 9.08 -12.79
N TYR A 396 17.25 7.83 -12.72
CA TYR A 396 17.80 6.83 -11.81
C TYR A 396 19.03 6.13 -12.42
N LEU A 397 18.99 5.77 -13.67
CA LEU A 397 20.13 5.17 -14.39
C LEU A 397 21.35 6.10 -14.45
N GLY A 398 21.15 7.40 -14.63
CA GLY A 398 22.21 8.41 -14.62
C GLY A 398 22.92 8.57 -13.26
N ARG A 399 22.28 8.16 -12.15
CA ARG A 399 22.90 8.14 -10.82
C ARG A 399 23.81 6.91 -10.63
N LEU A 400 23.41 5.76 -11.15
CA LEU A 400 24.20 4.52 -11.10
C LEU A 400 25.47 4.62 -11.97
N ALA A 401 25.41 5.40 -13.06
CA ALA A 401 26.55 5.59 -13.98
C ALA A 401 27.58 6.61 -13.46
N ARG A 402 27.35 7.32 -12.36
CA ARG A 402 28.34 8.22 -11.75
C ARG A 402 29.07 7.46 -10.63
N PRO A 403 30.32 6.95 -10.85
CA PRO A 403 31.09 6.38 -9.76
C PRO A 403 31.29 7.46 -8.70
N GLU A 404 31.04 7.09 -7.44
CA GLU A 404 31.46 7.91 -6.29
C GLU A 404 32.93 8.25 -6.49
N ARG A 405 33.26 9.51 -6.73
CA ARG A 405 34.62 10.01 -6.58
C ARG A 405 34.99 9.82 -5.12
N ARG A 406 35.54 8.67 -4.79
CA ARG A 406 36.26 8.48 -3.54
C ARG A 406 37.33 9.58 -3.47
N SER A 407 37.09 10.54 -2.60
CA SER A 407 38.13 11.47 -2.20
C SER A 407 39.22 10.67 -1.49
N HIS A 408 40.24 10.24 -2.25
CA HIS A 408 41.49 9.85 -1.66
C HIS A 408 42.09 11.11 -1.02
N HIS A 409 41.76 11.35 0.25
CA HIS A 409 42.63 12.12 1.09
C HIS A 409 43.82 11.20 1.45
N THR A 410 44.91 11.38 0.73
CA THR A 410 46.25 10.97 1.17
C THR A 410 46.63 11.86 2.34
N PRO A 411 46.91 11.31 3.52
CA PRO A 411 47.55 12.09 4.58
C PRO A 411 49.02 12.27 4.20
N THR A 412 49.47 13.52 4.13
CA THR A 412 50.89 13.93 4.20
C THR A 412 51.27 14.11 5.65
#